data_f75cca19bbbfdd122c6876a5fb312f26
#
_entry.id   f75cca19bbbfdd122c6876a5fb312f26
#
_cell.length_a   1.000
_cell.length_b   1.000
_cell.length_c   1.000
_cell.angle_alpha   90.00
_cell.angle_beta   90.00
_cell.angle_gamma   90.00
#
_symmetry.space_group_name_H-M   'P 1'
#
loop_
_entity.id
_entity.type
_entity.pdbx_description
1 polymer ?
#
loop_
_entity_poly.entity_id
_entity_poly.type
_entity_poly.pdbx_seq_one_letter_code
_entity_poly.pdbx_strand_id
1 'polypeptide(L)'
;MVAFTSYGLFWWWFALLNWTIGAGWLKAPPASAGGTVLLMWGIFTLLMWIVSFYKPKAVWSIFLLLWITFFLLAAGDFGAGTGKLGGYFGLLTGIDALLVAFIEVLNATANRIVIPLGDPILRS
;
A
#
# COMPACT_ATOMS: atom_id res chain seq x y z
N MET A 1 6.74 8.39 8.82
CA MET A 1 6.89 7.21 9.70
C MET A 1 5.56 6.64 10.14
N VAL A 2 4.64 7.46 10.67
CA VAL A 2 3.32 6.98 11.14
C VAL A 2 2.52 6.29 10.02
N ALA A 3 2.53 6.84 8.82
CA ALA A 3 1.80 6.27 7.68
C ALA A 3 2.27 4.84 7.37
N PHE A 4 3.58 4.62 7.24
CA PHE A 4 4.12 3.30 6.91
C PHE A 4 3.88 2.29 8.02
N THR A 5 3.96 2.70 9.28
CA THR A 5 3.61 1.84 10.42
C THR A 5 2.15 1.43 10.38
N SER A 6 1.25 2.37 10.09
CA SER A 6 -0.19 2.11 9.96
C SER A 6 -0.47 1.12 8.83
N TYR A 7 0.16 1.29 7.67
CA TYR A 7 0.01 0.37 6.55
C TYR A 7 0.56 -1.02 6.86
N GLY A 8 1.71 -1.08 7.54
CA GLY A 8 2.28 -2.36 7.97
C GLY A 8 1.32 -3.13 8.86
N LEU A 9 0.74 -2.47 9.85
CA LEU A 9 -0.26 -3.07 10.74
C LEU A 9 -1.51 -3.50 9.98
N PHE A 10 -1.99 -2.67 9.05
CA PHE A 10 -3.14 -3.02 8.21
C PHE A 10 -2.86 -4.29 7.40
N TRP A 11 -1.72 -4.38 6.72
CA TRP A 11 -1.39 -5.53 5.88
C TRP A 11 -1.18 -6.80 6.70
N TRP A 12 -0.59 -6.70 7.90
CA TRP A 12 -0.50 -7.82 8.83
C TRP A 12 -1.90 -8.34 9.21
N TRP A 13 -2.77 -7.43 9.61
CA TRP A 13 -4.16 -7.77 9.95
C TRP A 13 -4.87 -8.41 8.76
N PHE A 14 -4.73 -7.83 7.58
CA PHE A 14 -5.38 -8.31 6.36
C PHE A 14 -4.89 -9.72 5.99
N ALA A 15 -3.58 -9.96 6.04
CA ALA A 15 -3.01 -11.26 5.74
C ALA A 15 -3.45 -12.32 6.75
N LEU A 16 -3.40 -12.00 8.05
CA LEU A 16 -3.84 -12.91 9.10
C LEU A 16 -5.33 -13.24 8.99
N LEU A 17 -6.16 -12.24 8.70
CA LEU A 17 -7.59 -12.44 8.52
C LEU A 17 -7.87 -13.41 7.37
N ASN A 18 -7.26 -13.16 6.21
CA ASN A 18 -7.47 -14.00 5.04
C ASN A 18 -6.93 -15.42 5.26
N TRP A 19 -5.79 -15.55 5.96
CA TRP A 19 -5.22 -16.85 6.28
C TRP A 19 -6.14 -17.66 7.22
N THR A 20 -6.66 -17.04 8.27
CA THR A 20 -7.55 -17.71 9.22
C THR A 20 -8.88 -18.11 8.57
N ILE A 21 -9.40 -17.29 7.66
CA ILE A 21 -10.60 -17.61 6.88
C ILE A 21 -10.29 -18.81 5.96
N GLY A 22 -9.17 -18.78 5.26
CA GLY A 22 -8.76 -19.86 4.37
C GLY A 22 -8.49 -21.19 5.09
N ALA A 23 -8.02 -21.12 6.34
CA ALA A 23 -7.79 -22.30 7.19
C ALA A 23 -9.08 -22.84 7.82
N GLY A 24 -10.20 -22.17 7.64
CA GLY A 24 -11.49 -22.56 8.20
C GLY A 24 -11.69 -22.21 9.68
N TRP A 25 -10.79 -21.42 10.27
CA TRP A 25 -10.86 -21.05 11.69
C TRP A 25 -11.86 -19.93 11.95
N LEU A 26 -12.09 -19.07 10.96
CA LEU A 26 -13.03 -17.97 11.03
C LEU A 26 -14.00 -18.01 9.86
N LYS A 27 -15.25 -17.64 10.11
CA LYS A 27 -16.23 -17.42 9.06
C LYS A 27 -15.92 -16.11 8.36
N ALA A 28 -15.92 -16.13 7.03
CA ALA A 28 -15.72 -14.91 6.24
C ALA A 28 -16.83 -13.89 6.54
N PRO A 29 -16.49 -12.61 6.82
CA PRO A 29 -17.47 -11.56 6.92
C PRO A 29 -18.10 -11.30 5.54
N PRO A 30 -19.26 -10.59 5.48
CA PRO A 30 -19.80 -10.17 4.18
C PRO A 30 -18.74 -9.42 3.36
N ALA A 31 -18.71 -9.68 2.05
CA ALA A 31 -17.74 -9.01 1.15
C ALA A 31 -17.86 -7.49 1.21
N SER A 32 -19.07 -6.96 1.41
CA SER A 32 -19.30 -5.52 1.56
C SER A 32 -18.58 -4.92 2.77
N ALA A 33 -18.39 -5.68 3.87
CA ALA A 33 -17.65 -5.19 5.03
C ALA A 33 -16.16 -5.04 4.69
N GLY A 34 -15.57 -6.04 4.04
CA GLY A 34 -14.18 -5.96 3.57
C GLY A 34 -13.99 -4.84 2.56
N GLY A 35 -14.90 -4.73 1.60
CA GLY A 35 -14.86 -3.68 0.58
C GLY A 35 -14.94 -2.27 1.18
N THR A 36 -15.75 -2.08 2.21
CA THR A 36 -15.85 -0.77 2.89
C THR A 36 -14.54 -0.41 3.58
N VAL A 37 -13.92 -1.36 4.29
CA VAL A 37 -12.62 -1.13 4.95
C VAL A 37 -11.54 -0.77 3.91
N LEU A 38 -11.47 -1.53 2.82
CA LEU A 38 -10.52 -1.27 1.74
C LEU A 38 -10.76 0.08 1.08
N LEU A 39 -12.02 0.47 0.89
CA LEU A 39 -12.37 1.77 0.31
C LEU A 39 -11.91 2.92 1.21
N MET A 40 -12.13 2.81 2.53
CA MET A 40 -11.69 3.82 3.48
C MET A 40 -10.17 3.98 3.50
N TRP A 41 -9.44 2.86 3.49
CA TRP A 41 -7.98 2.89 3.37
C TRP A 41 -7.55 3.47 2.02
N GLY A 42 -8.28 3.19 0.95
CA GLY A 42 -8.01 3.74 -0.37
C GLY A 42 -8.16 5.27 -0.40
N ILE A 43 -9.21 5.79 0.21
CA ILE A 43 -9.42 7.25 0.32
C ILE A 43 -8.29 7.90 1.13
N PHE A 44 -7.95 7.34 2.28
CA PHE A 44 -6.84 7.81 3.10
C PHE A 44 -5.54 7.82 2.29
N THR A 45 -5.27 6.75 1.56
CA THR A 45 -4.07 6.61 0.74
C THR A 45 -4.04 7.61 -0.40
N LEU A 46 -5.19 7.89 -1.02
CA LEU A 46 -5.30 8.90 -2.07
C LEU A 46 -4.91 10.28 -1.54
N LEU A 47 -5.36 10.63 -0.33
CA LEU A 47 -4.98 11.88 0.32
C LEU A 47 -3.47 11.91 0.62
N MET A 48 -2.93 10.81 1.10
CA MET A 48 -1.49 10.69 1.35
C MET A 48 -0.68 10.75 0.06
N TRP A 49 -1.21 10.25 -1.05
CA TRP A 49 -0.58 10.40 -2.35
C TRP A 49 -0.48 11.85 -2.78
N ILE A 50 -1.51 12.64 -2.55
CA ILE A 50 -1.47 14.09 -2.82
C ILE A 50 -0.36 14.75 -2.00
N VAL A 51 -0.24 14.43 -0.72
CA VAL A 51 0.84 14.92 0.14
C VAL A 51 2.21 14.48 -0.40
N SER A 52 2.30 13.28 -0.97
CA SER A 52 3.55 12.70 -1.45
C SER A 52 4.16 13.42 -2.66
N PHE A 53 3.43 14.35 -3.30
CA PHE A 53 4.01 15.22 -4.33
C PHE A 53 5.16 16.07 -3.79
N TYR A 54 5.22 16.30 -2.49
CA TYR A 54 6.31 17.03 -1.80
C TYR A 54 7.37 16.10 -1.23
N LYS A 55 7.26 14.80 -1.48
CA LYS A 55 8.20 13.77 -1.03
C LYS A 55 9.00 13.23 -2.21
N PRO A 56 10.11 12.51 -1.96
CA PRO A 56 10.87 11.89 -3.07
C PRO A 56 9.97 11.05 -3.99
N LYS A 57 10.29 11.03 -5.27
CA LYS A 57 9.52 10.30 -6.28
C LYS A 57 9.31 8.83 -5.95
N ALA A 58 10.29 8.21 -5.28
CA ALA A 58 10.17 6.82 -4.86
C ALA A 58 9.00 6.62 -3.88
N VAL A 59 8.82 7.53 -2.92
CA VAL A 59 7.69 7.51 -1.99
C VAL A 59 6.39 7.82 -2.72
N TRP A 60 6.40 8.77 -3.63
CA TRP A 60 5.23 9.11 -4.46
C TRP A 60 4.73 7.89 -5.25
N SER A 61 5.65 7.11 -5.83
CA SER A 61 5.29 5.91 -6.60
C SER A 61 4.64 4.83 -5.73
N ILE A 62 5.09 4.66 -4.49
CA ILE A 62 4.48 3.71 -3.55
C ILE A 62 3.02 4.09 -3.30
N PHE A 63 2.75 5.34 -2.98
CA PHE A 63 1.38 5.79 -2.71
C PHE A 63 0.50 5.73 -3.95
N LEU A 64 1.06 5.99 -5.14
CA LEU A 64 0.33 5.85 -6.40
C LEU A 64 -0.17 4.42 -6.61
N LEU A 65 0.73 3.44 -6.50
CA LEU A 65 0.38 2.03 -6.66
C LEU A 65 -0.55 1.56 -5.54
N LEU A 66 -0.37 2.09 -4.34
CA LEU A 66 -1.10 1.65 -3.17
C LEU A 66 -2.58 2.05 -3.23
N TRP A 67 -2.90 3.30 -3.58
CA TRP A 67 -4.31 3.70 -3.64
C TRP A 67 -5.04 3.01 -4.80
N ILE A 68 -4.34 2.75 -5.91
CA ILE A 68 -4.90 1.96 -7.02
C ILE A 68 -5.21 0.54 -6.53
N THR A 69 -4.30 -0.08 -5.78
CA THR A 69 -4.49 -1.40 -5.20
C THR A 69 -5.73 -1.45 -4.30
N PHE A 70 -5.87 -0.49 -3.39
CA PHE A 70 -7.02 -0.45 -2.48
C PHE A 70 -8.34 -0.34 -3.22
N PHE A 71 -8.43 0.53 -4.22
CA PHE A 71 -9.66 0.69 -4.98
C PHE A 71 -9.99 -0.54 -5.83
N LEU A 72 -8.99 -1.18 -6.42
CA LEU A 72 -9.21 -2.42 -7.18
C LEU A 72 -9.69 -3.56 -6.28
N LEU A 73 -9.09 -3.72 -5.10
CA LEU A 73 -9.52 -4.72 -4.13
C LEU A 73 -10.92 -4.42 -3.60
N ALA A 74 -11.21 -3.17 -3.27
CA ALA A 74 -12.52 -2.76 -2.82
C ALA A 74 -13.60 -3.03 -3.88
N ALA A 75 -13.34 -2.64 -5.12
CA ALA A 75 -14.25 -2.90 -6.24
C ALA A 75 -14.47 -4.39 -6.45
N GLY A 76 -13.43 -5.20 -6.29
CA GLY A 76 -13.52 -6.66 -6.34
C GLY A 76 -14.47 -7.22 -5.28
N ASP A 77 -14.38 -6.71 -4.05
CA ASP A 77 -15.27 -7.11 -2.96
C ASP A 77 -16.73 -6.70 -3.21
N PHE A 78 -16.94 -5.60 -3.94
CA PHE A 78 -18.30 -5.18 -4.35
C PHE A 78 -18.79 -5.84 -5.65
N GLY A 79 -18.03 -6.79 -6.20
CA GLY A 79 -18.48 -7.63 -7.31
C GLY A 79 -18.03 -7.19 -8.70
N ALA A 80 -17.09 -6.24 -8.81
CA ALA A 80 -16.61 -5.76 -10.11
C ALA A 80 -15.60 -6.69 -10.81
N GLY A 81 -15.19 -7.79 -10.16
CA GLY A 81 -14.25 -8.76 -10.76
C GLY A 81 -12.80 -8.28 -10.85
N THR A 82 -12.43 -7.23 -10.12
CA THR A 82 -11.11 -6.61 -10.18
C THR A 82 -10.15 -7.09 -9.09
N GLY A 83 -10.54 -8.06 -8.26
CA GLY A 83 -9.74 -8.52 -7.13
C GLY A 83 -8.38 -9.08 -7.54
N LYS A 84 -8.32 -9.85 -8.62
CA LYS A 84 -7.08 -10.42 -9.12
C LYS A 84 -6.12 -9.34 -9.63
N LEU A 85 -6.65 -8.36 -10.35
CA LEU A 85 -5.87 -7.21 -10.80
C LEU A 85 -5.35 -6.39 -9.61
N GLY A 86 -6.19 -6.20 -8.59
CA GLY A 86 -5.79 -5.56 -7.33
C GLY A 86 -4.65 -6.30 -6.65
N GLY A 87 -4.67 -7.63 -6.66
CA GLY A 87 -3.59 -8.46 -6.13
C GLY A 87 -2.27 -8.25 -6.87
N TYR A 88 -2.29 -8.15 -8.19
CA TYR A 88 -1.09 -7.84 -8.97
C TYR A 88 -0.54 -6.46 -8.65
N PHE A 89 -1.39 -5.45 -8.55
CA PHE A 89 -0.97 -4.11 -8.13
C PHE A 89 -0.42 -4.12 -6.70
N GLY A 90 -0.98 -4.94 -5.83
CA GLY A 90 -0.47 -5.14 -4.47
C GLY A 90 0.95 -5.71 -4.44
N LEU A 91 1.23 -6.69 -5.30
CA LEU A 91 2.58 -7.23 -5.45
C LEU A 91 3.57 -6.18 -5.96
N LEU A 92 3.17 -5.41 -6.96
CA LEU A 92 4.01 -4.31 -7.47
C LEU A 92 4.28 -3.28 -6.37
N THR A 93 3.27 -2.92 -5.59
CA THR A 93 3.41 -1.99 -4.47
C THR A 93 4.40 -2.53 -3.44
N GLY A 94 4.27 -3.81 -3.10
CA GLY A 94 5.16 -4.46 -2.14
C GLY A 94 6.61 -4.48 -2.61
N ILE A 95 6.86 -4.79 -3.87
CA ILE A 95 8.20 -4.78 -4.46
C ILE A 95 8.78 -3.36 -4.43
N ASP A 96 7.99 -2.37 -4.84
CA ASP A 96 8.40 -0.97 -4.84
C ASP A 96 8.75 -0.51 -3.41
N ALA A 97 7.90 -0.80 -2.44
CA ALA A 97 8.13 -0.45 -1.04
C ALA A 97 9.39 -1.12 -0.47
N LEU A 98 9.63 -2.38 -0.82
CA LEU A 98 10.81 -3.10 -0.38
C LEU A 98 12.09 -2.48 -0.95
N LEU A 99 12.09 -2.12 -2.23
CA LEU A 99 13.22 -1.47 -2.87
C LEU A 99 13.50 -0.11 -2.24
N VAL A 100 12.47 0.69 -2.01
CA VAL A 100 12.62 2.02 -1.38
C VAL A 100 13.16 1.87 0.04
N ALA A 101 12.65 0.93 0.82
CA ALA A 101 13.15 0.67 2.17
C ALA A 101 14.63 0.26 2.15
N PHE A 102 15.02 -0.60 1.22
CA PHE A 102 16.42 -1.00 1.06
C PHE A 102 17.30 0.21 0.74
N ILE A 103 16.89 1.06 -0.20
CA ILE A 103 17.65 2.26 -0.59
C ILE A 103 17.78 3.22 0.59
N GLU A 104 16.70 3.42 1.36
CA GLU A 104 16.75 4.29 2.54
C GLU A 104 17.74 3.78 3.59
N VAL A 105 17.71 2.47 3.87
CA VAL A 105 18.64 1.85 4.83
C VAL A 105 20.08 1.95 4.31
N LEU A 106 20.29 1.69 3.03
CA LEU A 106 21.62 1.79 2.41
C LEU A 106 22.19 3.20 2.53
N ASN A 107 21.38 4.21 2.18
CA ASN A 107 21.81 5.61 2.25
C ASN A 107 22.12 6.03 3.68
N ALA A 108 21.27 5.64 4.64
CA ALA A 108 21.47 5.96 6.05
C ALA A 108 22.73 5.28 6.60
N THR A 109 22.97 4.02 6.26
CA THR A 109 24.13 3.28 6.73
C THR A 109 25.43 3.83 6.15
N ALA A 110 25.42 4.24 4.89
CA ALA A 110 26.60 4.81 4.21
C ALA A 110 26.82 6.28 4.56
N ASN A 111 25.92 6.94 5.27
CA ASN A 111 25.94 8.38 5.57
C ASN A 111 26.08 9.26 4.32
N ARG A 112 25.58 8.79 3.20
CA ARG A 112 25.57 9.54 1.93
C ARG A 112 24.50 8.97 1.01
N ILE A 113 24.17 9.72 -0.03
CA ILE A 113 23.24 9.24 -1.06
C ILE A 113 24.02 8.30 -1.99
N VAL A 114 23.82 6.99 -1.82
CA VAL A 114 24.38 5.96 -2.70
C VAL A 114 23.46 5.79 -3.92
N ILE A 115 22.15 5.64 -3.66
CA ILE A 115 21.12 5.55 -4.70
C ILE A 115 20.09 6.64 -4.40
N PRO A 116 19.87 7.58 -5.32
CA PRO A 116 18.89 8.65 -5.09
C PRO A 116 17.47 8.11 -5.15
N LEU A 117 16.59 8.65 -4.28
CA LEU A 117 15.15 8.35 -4.29
C LEU A 117 14.37 9.27 -5.23
N GLY A 118 15.03 10.20 -5.87
CA GLY A 118 14.43 11.16 -6.77
C GLY A 118 13.98 12.44 -6.07
N ASP A 119 13.91 13.52 -6.83
CA ASP A 119 13.45 14.80 -6.31
C ASP A 119 11.91 14.82 -6.24
N PRO A 120 11.34 15.60 -5.30
CA PRO A 120 9.89 15.79 -5.27
C PRO A 120 9.36 16.40 -6.57
N ILE A 121 8.14 16.02 -6.95
CA ILE A 121 7.45 16.59 -8.11
C ILE A 121 7.13 18.06 -7.85
N LEU A 122 6.64 18.35 -6.65
CA LEU A 122 6.37 19.71 -6.18
C LEU A 122 7.38 20.07 -5.08
N ARG A 123 7.80 21.32 -5.08
CA ARG A 123 8.73 21.84 -4.07
C ARG A 123 8.03 22.89 -3.21
N SER A 124 8.31 22.81 -1.93
CA SER A 124 7.82 23.81 -0.98
C SER A 124 8.71 25.06 -0.97
#